data_17fa0863b940856cd411648db7f80987
#
_entry.id   17fa0863b940856cd411648db7f80987
#
_cell.length_a   1.000
_cell.length_b   1.000
_cell.length_c   1.000
_cell.angle_alpha   90.00
_cell.angle_beta   90.00
_cell.angle_gamma   90.00
#
_symmetry.space_group_name_H-M   'P 1'
#
loop_
_entity.id
_entity.type
_entity.pdbx_description
1 polymer ?
#
loop_
_entity_poly.entity_id
_entity_poly.type
_entity_poly.pdbx_seq_one_letter_code
_entity_poly.pdbx_strand_id
1 'polypeptide(L)'
;MITFASQCTKVFGLLLLLTLLSACKQDSKHKVDEFYTEKGEWDSARIPFVKPYEAIIVGKEYGWCMNLIGIEDGNSMLSHIRKATVVSGFVLIQTDSTLLKGVEVKQSWWVVSPSRKIEKGFSDHQKYFTFLKALKFKKEPRLHDMEVIASFYGDHDTMDWNEVGISAVEMKNNLILFF
;
A
#
# COMPACT_ATOMS: atom_id res chain seq x y z
N MET A 1 -25.24 -52.63 44.13
CA MET A 1 -25.42 -51.17 44.33
C MET A 1 -24.11 -50.43 44.08
N ILE A 2 -23.42 -50.67 42.94
CA ILE A 2 -22.07 -50.09 42.64
C ILE A 2 -21.99 -49.46 41.23
N THR A 3 -23.05 -49.39 40.47
CA THR A 3 -22.99 -48.98 39.05
C THR A 3 -23.31 -47.49 38.77
N PHE A 4 -23.92 -46.77 39.70
CA PHE A 4 -24.31 -45.37 39.50
C PHE A 4 -23.17 -44.34 39.64
N ALA A 5 -22.20 -44.59 40.52
CA ALA A 5 -21.06 -43.67 40.74
C ALA A 5 -20.08 -43.59 39.58
N SER A 6 -19.89 -44.70 38.83
CA SER A 6 -18.94 -44.81 37.71
C SER A 6 -19.42 -44.07 36.45
N GLN A 7 -20.71 -43.93 36.25
CA GLN A 7 -21.25 -43.20 35.09
C GLN A 7 -21.20 -41.67 35.29
N CYS A 8 -21.42 -41.18 36.51
CA CYS A 8 -21.36 -39.74 36.79
C CYS A 8 -19.95 -39.14 36.57
N THR A 9 -18.91 -39.90 36.95
CA THR A 9 -17.49 -39.44 36.73
C THR A 9 -17.12 -39.35 35.26
N LYS A 10 -17.64 -40.25 34.43
CA LYS A 10 -17.34 -40.22 32.96
C LYS A 10 -18.02 -39.07 32.26
N VAL A 11 -19.27 -38.75 32.64
CA VAL A 11 -20.04 -37.62 32.08
C VAL A 11 -19.43 -36.29 32.51
N PHE A 12 -18.98 -36.18 33.77
CA PHE A 12 -18.31 -34.96 34.27
C PHE A 12 -16.95 -34.70 33.58
N GLY A 13 -16.16 -35.78 33.35
CA GLY A 13 -14.92 -35.67 32.62
C GLY A 13 -15.10 -35.25 31.17
N LEU A 14 -16.16 -35.75 30.50
CA LEU A 14 -16.47 -35.38 29.10
C LEU A 14 -16.96 -33.93 29.00
N LEU A 15 -17.74 -33.45 29.97
CA LEU A 15 -18.22 -32.08 30.03
C LEU A 15 -17.07 -31.07 30.25
N LEU A 16 -16.11 -31.42 31.11
CA LEU A 16 -14.91 -30.62 31.40
C LEU A 16 -13.99 -30.53 30.17
N LEU A 17 -13.87 -31.62 29.41
CA LEU A 17 -13.06 -31.68 28.19
C LEU A 17 -13.66 -30.80 27.08
N LEU A 18 -15.00 -30.78 26.97
CA LEU A 18 -15.72 -29.92 25.99
C LEU A 18 -15.59 -28.43 26.31
N THR A 19 -15.53 -28.03 27.58
CA THR A 19 -15.35 -26.62 27.96
C THR A 19 -13.92 -26.14 27.68
N LEU A 20 -12.91 -27.01 27.78
CA LEU A 20 -11.53 -26.67 27.45
C LEU A 20 -11.32 -26.45 25.94
N LEU A 21 -12.07 -27.14 25.09
CA LEU A 21 -12.01 -26.94 23.63
C LEU A 21 -12.69 -25.64 23.16
N SER A 22 -13.58 -25.07 23.95
CA SER A 22 -14.27 -23.80 23.64
C SER A 22 -13.42 -22.57 24.00
N ALA A 23 -12.39 -22.69 24.82
CA ALA A 23 -11.57 -21.59 25.30
C ALA A 23 -10.50 -21.11 24.32
N CYS A 24 -10.29 -21.80 23.19
CA CYS A 24 -9.30 -21.45 22.16
C CYS A 24 -9.94 -20.87 20.89
N LYS A 25 -11.01 -20.07 21.00
CA LYS A 25 -11.25 -19.05 19.98
C LYS A 25 -10.42 -17.83 20.33
N GLN A 26 -9.14 -17.95 20.09
CA GLN A 26 -8.26 -16.79 19.96
C GLN A 26 -8.76 -16.05 18.74
N ASP A 27 -9.50 -14.94 18.95
CA ASP A 27 -9.72 -13.94 17.92
C ASP A 27 -8.32 -13.50 17.46
N SER A 28 -7.85 -14.15 16.40
CA SER A 28 -6.71 -13.65 15.65
C SER A 28 -7.19 -12.35 15.00
N LYS A 29 -7.25 -11.25 15.79
CA LYS A 29 -7.22 -9.93 15.21
C LYS A 29 -6.04 -9.96 14.28
N HIS A 30 -6.29 -9.93 12.99
CA HIS A 30 -5.25 -9.82 11.98
C HIS A 30 -4.41 -8.60 12.37
N LYS A 31 -3.24 -8.84 12.99
CA LYS A 31 -2.35 -7.75 13.37
C LYS A 31 -1.96 -7.08 12.07
N VAL A 32 -2.46 -5.88 11.83
CA VAL A 32 -2.10 -5.10 10.65
C VAL A 32 -0.58 -4.91 10.70
N ASP A 33 0.10 -5.09 9.57
CA ASP A 33 1.55 -4.90 9.50
C ASP A 33 1.87 -3.44 9.80
N GLU A 34 2.76 -3.20 10.76
CA GLU A 34 3.20 -1.88 11.21
C GLU A 34 3.66 -0.99 10.05
N PHE A 35 4.19 -1.60 8.99
CA PHE A 35 4.55 -0.88 7.77
C PHE A 35 3.39 -0.04 7.20
N TYR A 36 2.15 -0.48 7.33
CA TYR A 36 0.97 0.22 6.80
C TYR A 36 0.26 1.12 7.82
N THR A 37 0.73 1.17 9.07
CA THR A 37 0.16 2.00 10.14
C THR A 37 1.07 3.13 10.58
N GLU A 38 2.36 3.02 10.31
CA GLU A 38 3.37 4.01 10.69
C GLU A 38 3.32 5.22 9.75
N LYS A 39 2.99 6.39 10.29
CA LYS A 39 2.78 7.64 9.52
C LYS A 39 4.06 8.49 9.33
N GLY A 40 5.17 8.07 9.90
CA GLY A 40 6.39 8.87 9.98
C GLY A 40 6.43 9.73 11.26
N GLU A 41 7.49 10.50 11.38
CA GLU A 41 7.68 11.44 12.50
C GLU A 41 7.03 12.78 12.17
N TRP A 42 6.95 13.68 13.19
CA TRP A 42 6.28 14.98 13.06
C TRP A 42 6.85 15.90 11.96
N ASP A 43 8.08 15.68 11.53
CA ASP A 43 8.81 16.49 10.53
C ASP A 43 8.94 15.75 9.16
N SER A 44 8.50 14.50 9.07
CA SER A 44 8.64 13.66 7.87
C SER A 44 7.38 12.85 7.59
N ALA A 45 6.53 13.35 6.70
CA ALA A 45 5.37 12.59 6.26
C ALA A 45 5.83 11.37 5.45
N ARG A 46 5.15 10.24 5.68
CA ARG A 46 5.43 8.94 5.07
C ARG A 46 4.16 8.36 4.47
N ILE A 47 4.26 7.75 3.32
CA ILE A 47 3.17 7.01 2.64
C ILE A 47 3.67 5.61 2.28
N PRO A 48 3.15 4.54 2.90
CA PRO A 48 3.49 3.17 2.54
C PRO A 48 2.81 2.77 1.23
N PHE A 49 3.59 2.23 0.29
CA PHE A 49 3.07 1.64 -0.96
C PHE A 49 2.91 0.12 -0.84
N VAL A 50 3.94 -0.61 -1.25
CA VAL A 50 4.04 -2.07 -1.11
C VAL A 50 5.39 -2.36 -0.49
N LYS A 51 5.41 -3.02 0.67
CA LYS A 51 6.63 -3.32 1.42
C LYS A 51 7.72 -3.91 0.50
N PRO A 52 8.95 -3.36 0.49
CA PRO A 52 9.47 -2.33 1.40
C PRO A 52 9.38 -0.89 0.85
N TYR A 53 8.65 -0.63 -0.22
CA TYR A 53 8.57 0.68 -0.87
C TYR A 53 7.61 1.63 -0.18
N GLU A 54 8.09 2.82 0.09
CA GLU A 54 7.36 3.92 0.71
C GLU A 54 7.78 5.24 0.10
N ALA A 55 6.91 6.23 0.10
CA ALA A 55 7.27 7.60 -0.21
C ALA A 55 7.46 8.38 1.08
N ILE A 56 8.49 9.21 1.11
CA ILE A 56 8.78 10.16 2.18
C ILE A 56 8.90 11.56 1.61
N ILE A 57 8.56 12.58 2.39
CA ILE A 57 8.80 13.96 1.98
C ILE A 57 10.20 14.37 2.40
N VAL A 58 11.01 14.83 1.46
CA VAL A 58 12.41 15.25 1.70
C VAL A 58 12.53 16.74 1.42
N GLY A 59 12.00 17.54 2.32
CA GLY A 59 12.01 19.00 2.17
C GLY A 59 11.20 19.50 0.98
N LYS A 60 11.16 20.82 0.80
CA LYS A 60 10.38 21.45 -0.30
C LYS A 60 11.02 21.27 -1.67
N GLU A 61 12.33 21.08 -1.72
CA GLU A 61 13.09 21.03 -2.96
C GLU A 61 12.88 19.72 -3.73
N TYR A 62 12.81 18.59 -3.01
CA TYR A 62 12.69 17.26 -3.62
C TYR A 62 11.27 16.73 -3.61
N GLY A 63 10.39 17.31 -2.78
CA GLY A 63 9.01 16.86 -2.62
C GLY A 63 8.92 15.41 -2.12
N TRP A 64 7.96 14.66 -2.64
CA TRP A 64 7.83 13.24 -2.35
C TRP A 64 8.89 12.43 -3.06
N CYS A 65 9.59 11.59 -2.30
CA CYS A 65 10.69 10.74 -2.79
C CYS A 65 10.45 9.29 -2.40
N MET A 66 10.99 8.36 -3.20
CA MET A 66 10.98 6.93 -2.92
C MET A 66 12.34 6.31 -3.28
N ASN A 67 12.91 5.52 -2.38
CA ASN A 67 14.11 4.76 -2.67
C ASN A 67 13.77 3.54 -3.54
N LEU A 68 14.59 3.30 -4.56
CA LEU A 68 14.59 2.09 -5.37
C LEU A 68 15.61 1.10 -4.79
N ILE A 69 15.32 -0.19 -4.85
CA ILE A 69 16.12 -1.25 -4.23
C ILE A 69 16.88 -2.05 -5.27
N GLY A 70 16.30 -2.26 -6.44
CA GLY A 70 16.89 -3.04 -7.52
C GLY A 70 17.12 -2.18 -8.75
N ILE A 71 18.32 -1.84 -9.01
CA ILE A 71 18.70 -0.81 -9.95
C ILE A 71 18.81 -1.38 -11.37
N GLU A 72 17.70 -1.50 -12.10
CA GLU A 72 17.79 -1.72 -13.54
C GLU A 72 18.29 -0.46 -14.28
N ASP A 73 17.97 0.73 -13.78
CA ASP A 73 18.16 2.00 -14.49
C ASP A 73 19.18 2.97 -13.85
N GLY A 74 19.90 2.54 -12.82
CA GLY A 74 20.96 3.37 -12.19
C GLY A 74 20.45 4.46 -11.24
N ASN A 75 19.14 4.59 -11.04
CA ASN A 75 18.59 5.53 -10.08
C ASN A 75 18.40 4.84 -8.73
N SER A 76 18.97 5.41 -7.68
CA SER A 76 18.75 4.93 -6.31
C SER A 76 17.50 5.56 -5.66
N MET A 77 17.02 6.68 -6.17
CA MET A 77 15.89 7.41 -5.61
C MET A 77 15.06 8.08 -6.70
N LEU A 78 13.77 8.00 -6.57
CA LEU A 78 12.82 8.83 -7.31
C LEU A 78 12.49 10.07 -6.49
N SER A 79 12.56 11.22 -7.09
CA SER A 79 12.14 12.51 -6.51
C SER A 79 10.97 13.10 -7.29
N HIS A 80 10.36 14.14 -6.73
CA HIS A 80 9.25 14.86 -7.34
C HIS A 80 8.09 13.94 -7.76
N ILE A 81 7.77 12.97 -6.91
CA ILE A 81 6.61 12.10 -7.14
C ILE A 81 5.35 12.96 -7.05
N ARG A 82 4.62 13.03 -8.15
CA ARG A 82 3.38 13.82 -8.26
C ARG A 82 2.15 12.97 -8.03
N LYS A 83 2.13 11.79 -8.61
CA LYS A 83 1.00 10.89 -8.55
C LYS A 83 1.44 9.46 -8.34
N ALA A 84 0.63 8.71 -7.61
CA ALA A 84 0.86 7.29 -7.41
C ALA A 84 -0.45 6.51 -7.28
N THR A 85 -0.35 5.21 -7.40
CA THR A 85 -1.38 4.24 -6.99
C THR A 85 -0.74 2.89 -6.72
N VAL A 86 -1.40 2.08 -5.91
CA VAL A 86 -1.06 0.67 -5.73
C VAL A 86 -2.22 -0.18 -6.22
N VAL A 87 -1.93 -1.10 -7.10
CA VAL A 87 -2.93 -2.01 -7.66
C VAL A 87 -2.30 -3.38 -7.94
N SER A 88 -2.90 -4.43 -7.40
CA SER A 88 -2.46 -5.82 -7.59
C SER A 88 -0.96 -6.05 -7.29
N GLY A 89 -0.42 -5.40 -6.24
CA GLY A 89 0.98 -5.51 -5.84
C GLY A 89 1.98 -4.75 -6.74
N PHE A 90 1.48 -3.89 -7.60
CA PHE A 90 2.28 -2.93 -8.36
C PHE A 90 2.12 -1.53 -7.79
N VAL A 91 3.21 -0.83 -7.63
CA VAL A 91 3.27 0.61 -7.40
C VAL A 91 3.45 1.28 -8.75
N LEU A 92 2.51 2.13 -9.12
CA LEU A 92 2.56 2.91 -10.35
C LEU A 92 2.75 4.37 -9.97
N ILE A 93 3.76 5.02 -10.54
CA ILE A 93 4.18 6.36 -10.13
C ILE A 93 4.35 7.25 -11.36
N GLN A 94 4.00 8.51 -11.22
CA GLN A 94 4.35 9.59 -12.12
C GLN A 94 5.21 10.61 -11.36
N THR A 95 6.33 11.00 -11.95
CA THR A 95 7.23 12.03 -11.40
C THR A 95 7.34 13.20 -12.37
N ASP A 96 7.66 14.37 -11.81
CA ASP A 96 8.12 15.53 -12.57
C ASP A 96 9.64 15.63 -12.42
N SER A 97 10.34 16.17 -13.44
CA SER A 97 11.79 16.50 -13.41
C SER A 97 12.67 15.50 -12.65
N THR A 98 12.83 14.30 -13.19
CA THR A 98 13.64 13.25 -12.57
C THR A 98 14.75 12.77 -13.51
N LEU A 99 15.78 12.16 -12.94
CA LEU A 99 16.79 11.46 -13.72
C LEU A 99 16.26 10.08 -14.12
N LEU A 100 16.38 9.75 -15.40
CA LEU A 100 16.11 8.43 -15.94
C LEU A 100 17.33 7.98 -16.74
N LYS A 101 18.02 6.93 -16.26
CA LYS A 101 19.28 6.45 -16.88
C LYS A 101 20.34 7.55 -17.02
N GLY A 102 20.44 8.43 -16.02
CA GLY A 102 21.39 9.54 -16.02
C GLY A 102 21.00 10.73 -16.90
N VAL A 103 19.82 10.71 -17.52
CA VAL A 103 19.28 11.81 -18.34
C VAL A 103 18.13 12.47 -17.60
N GLU A 104 18.17 13.79 -17.49
CA GLU A 104 17.04 14.55 -16.93
C GLU A 104 15.86 14.52 -17.89
N VAL A 105 14.67 14.15 -17.37
CA VAL A 105 13.43 14.13 -18.11
C VAL A 105 12.38 14.96 -17.36
N LYS A 106 11.56 15.72 -18.11
CA LYS A 106 10.52 16.58 -17.54
C LYS A 106 9.42 15.78 -16.81
N GLN A 107 9.18 14.56 -17.24
CA GLN A 107 8.16 13.68 -16.69
C GLN A 107 8.57 12.24 -16.92
N SER A 108 8.29 11.37 -15.95
CA SER A 108 8.49 9.93 -16.12
C SER A 108 7.38 9.13 -15.42
N TRP A 109 7.21 7.91 -15.90
CA TRP A 109 6.28 6.93 -15.35
C TRP A 109 7.05 5.71 -14.89
N TRP A 110 6.70 5.18 -13.72
CA TRP A 110 7.41 4.07 -13.11
C TRP A 110 6.47 2.93 -12.77
N VAL A 111 6.96 1.73 -12.95
CA VAL A 111 6.30 0.49 -12.52
C VAL A 111 7.26 -0.20 -11.57
N VAL A 112 6.81 -0.38 -10.33
CA VAL A 112 7.56 -1.06 -9.27
C VAL A 112 6.76 -2.23 -8.74
N SER A 113 7.36 -3.41 -8.62
CA SER A 113 6.75 -4.58 -8.03
C SER A 113 7.80 -5.44 -7.33
N PRO A 114 7.81 -5.47 -5.97
CA PRO A 114 8.79 -6.25 -5.21
C PRO A 114 8.70 -7.73 -5.54
N SER A 115 7.48 -8.28 -5.59
CA SER A 115 7.25 -9.71 -5.83
C SER A 115 7.70 -10.18 -7.21
N ARG A 116 7.76 -9.26 -8.19
CA ARG A 116 8.20 -9.55 -9.56
C ARG A 116 9.59 -9.02 -9.87
N LYS A 117 10.24 -8.37 -8.91
CA LYS A 117 11.56 -7.74 -9.06
C LYS A 117 11.58 -6.75 -10.23
N ILE A 118 10.55 -5.91 -10.31
CA ILE A 118 10.40 -4.89 -11.34
C ILE A 118 10.61 -3.52 -10.71
N GLU A 119 11.54 -2.74 -11.25
CA GLU A 119 11.72 -1.31 -11.05
C GLU A 119 12.06 -0.70 -12.40
N LYS A 120 11.04 -0.19 -13.10
CA LYS A 120 11.21 0.25 -14.48
C LYS A 120 10.62 1.62 -14.73
N GLY A 121 11.44 2.52 -15.23
CA GLY A 121 11.08 3.87 -15.61
C GLY A 121 10.90 4.06 -17.11
N PHE A 122 10.05 5.01 -17.48
CA PHE A 122 9.71 5.38 -18.85
C PHE A 122 9.61 6.90 -18.96
N SER A 123 10.27 7.49 -19.95
CA SER A 123 10.10 8.90 -20.32
C SER A 123 9.00 9.10 -21.37
N ASP A 124 8.42 8.03 -21.86
CA ASP A 124 7.37 8.00 -22.88
C ASP A 124 6.15 7.26 -22.33
N HIS A 125 5.01 7.96 -22.28
CA HIS A 125 3.76 7.41 -21.73
C HIS A 125 3.23 6.22 -22.54
N GLN A 126 3.41 6.21 -23.86
CA GLN A 126 2.95 5.10 -24.71
C GLN A 126 3.74 3.83 -24.45
N LYS A 127 5.05 3.95 -24.21
CA LYS A 127 5.91 2.82 -23.81
C LYS A 127 5.52 2.29 -22.44
N TYR A 128 5.27 3.18 -21.47
CA TYR A 128 4.75 2.81 -20.16
C TYR A 128 3.42 2.03 -20.28
N PHE A 129 2.45 2.57 -21.02
CA PHE A 129 1.15 1.91 -21.19
C PHE A 129 1.27 0.56 -21.93
N THR A 130 2.15 0.47 -22.93
CA THR A 130 2.45 -0.80 -23.60
C THR A 130 3.01 -1.83 -22.62
N PHE A 131 3.87 -1.40 -21.71
CA PHE A 131 4.42 -2.27 -20.67
C PHE A 131 3.32 -2.73 -19.68
N LEU A 132 2.42 -1.85 -19.28
CA LEU A 132 1.26 -2.22 -18.45
C LEU A 132 0.39 -3.29 -19.13
N LYS A 133 0.15 -3.17 -20.45
CA LYS A 133 -0.59 -4.21 -21.21
C LYS A 133 0.14 -5.54 -21.19
N ALA A 134 1.46 -5.56 -21.31
CA ALA A 134 2.26 -6.79 -21.20
C ALA A 134 2.13 -7.43 -19.80
N LEU A 135 1.94 -6.61 -18.76
CA LEU A 135 1.64 -7.05 -17.39
C LEU A 135 0.16 -7.44 -17.17
N LYS A 136 -0.65 -7.46 -18.23
CA LYS A 136 -2.08 -7.85 -18.24
C LYS A 136 -3.04 -6.82 -17.64
N PHE A 137 -2.64 -5.56 -17.53
CA PHE A 137 -3.60 -4.50 -17.23
C PHE A 137 -4.52 -4.26 -18.43
N LYS A 138 -5.84 -4.39 -18.23
CA LYS A 138 -6.84 -4.16 -19.30
C LYS A 138 -7.01 -2.69 -19.63
N LYS A 139 -6.82 -1.82 -18.65
CA LYS A 139 -6.85 -0.35 -18.76
C LYS A 139 -5.76 0.23 -17.89
N GLU A 140 -5.37 1.44 -18.16
CA GLU A 140 -4.45 2.18 -17.32
C GLU A 140 -5.11 2.47 -15.96
N PRO A 141 -4.49 2.07 -14.84
CA PRO A 141 -4.98 2.44 -13.52
C PRO A 141 -4.90 3.96 -13.31
N ARG A 142 -5.89 4.49 -12.61
CA ARG A 142 -5.89 5.89 -12.23
C ARG A 142 -4.81 6.15 -11.19
N LEU A 143 -3.97 7.14 -11.43
CA LEU A 143 -3.01 7.67 -10.45
C LEU A 143 -3.68 8.79 -9.66
N HIS A 144 -3.41 8.85 -8.37
CA HIS A 144 -3.89 9.88 -7.44
C HIS A 144 -2.76 10.84 -7.11
N ASP A 145 -3.08 12.12 -6.95
CA ASP A 145 -2.11 13.12 -6.50
C ASP A 145 -1.59 12.77 -5.10
N MET A 146 -0.29 12.96 -4.85
CA MET A 146 0.33 12.60 -3.58
C MET A 146 -0.30 13.32 -2.38
N GLU A 147 -0.77 14.56 -2.57
CA GLU A 147 -1.46 15.33 -1.54
C GLU A 147 -2.80 14.68 -1.14
N VAL A 148 -3.53 14.13 -2.11
CA VAL A 148 -4.77 13.39 -1.87
C VAL A 148 -4.49 12.11 -1.08
N ILE A 149 -3.43 11.39 -1.46
CA ILE A 149 -3.00 10.17 -0.78
C ILE A 149 -2.55 10.49 0.65
N ALA A 150 -1.78 11.57 0.84
CA ALA A 150 -1.30 12.00 2.14
C ALA A 150 -2.46 12.41 3.06
N SER A 151 -3.43 13.17 2.55
CA SER A 151 -4.64 13.53 3.31
C SER A 151 -5.43 12.29 3.71
N PHE A 152 -5.68 11.38 2.77
CA PHE A 152 -6.36 10.12 3.08
C PHE A 152 -5.65 9.36 4.21
N TYR A 153 -4.33 9.16 4.08
CA TYR A 153 -3.57 8.42 5.09
C TYR A 153 -3.48 9.15 6.43
N GLY A 154 -3.50 10.49 6.40
CA GLY A 154 -3.59 11.31 7.61
C GLY A 154 -4.85 11.04 8.43
N ASP A 155 -5.97 10.85 7.74
CA ASP A 155 -7.29 10.68 8.34
C ASP A 155 -7.62 9.22 8.71
N HIS A 156 -6.80 8.24 8.31
CA HIS A 156 -7.02 6.81 8.54
C HIS A 156 -5.89 6.17 9.33
N ASP A 157 -6.20 5.17 10.14
CA ASP A 157 -5.20 4.45 10.96
C ASP A 157 -4.29 3.55 10.13
N THR A 158 -4.71 3.18 8.93
CA THR A 158 -3.97 2.28 8.03
C THR A 158 -4.12 2.72 6.58
N MET A 159 -3.13 2.43 5.75
CA MET A 159 -3.21 2.67 4.31
C MET A 159 -3.99 1.56 3.61
N ASP A 160 -5.18 1.87 3.12
CA ASP A 160 -5.94 1.01 2.19
C ASP A 160 -6.00 1.65 0.80
N TRP A 161 -5.24 1.11 -0.12
CA TRP A 161 -5.16 1.62 -1.49
C TRP A 161 -6.45 1.44 -2.30
N ASN A 162 -7.36 0.56 -1.89
CA ASN A 162 -8.66 0.42 -2.54
C ASN A 162 -9.58 1.60 -2.20
N GLU A 163 -9.44 2.16 -1.00
CA GLU A 163 -10.28 3.26 -0.50
C GLU A 163 -9.78 4.64 -0.96
N VAL A 164 -8.47 4.82 -1.19
CA VAL A 164 -7.90 6.09 -1.69
C VAL A 164 -8.65 6.62 -2.92
N GLY A 165 -9.03 5.72 -3.84
CA GLY A 165 -9.76 6.08 -5.05
C GLY A 165 -11.19 6.56 -4.81
N ILE A 166 -11.85 6.08 -3.79
CA ILE A 166 -13.24 6.41 -3.43
C ILE A 166 -13.29 7.78 -2.77
N SER A 167 -12.43 8.02 -1.77
CA SER A 167 -12.32 9.30 -1.08
C SER A 167 -11.99 10.47 -2.02
N ALA A 168 -11.14 10.24 -3.02
CA ALA A 168 -10.80 11.27 -4.01
C ALA A 168 -11.99 11.70 -4.87
N VAL A 169 -12.95 10.82 -5.13
CA VAL A 169 -14.19 11.11 -5.87
C VAL A 169 -15.17 11.88 -4.97
N GLU A 170 -15.29 11.50 -3.73
CA GLU A 170 -16.17 12.16 -2.75
C GLU A 170 -15.70 13.59 -2.44
N MET A 171 -14.39 13.80 -2.24
CA MET A 171 -13.83 15.13 -2.05
C MET A 171 -14.12 16.05 -3.24
N LYS A 172 -13.99 15.54 -4.46
CA LYS A 172 -14.29 16.32 -5.68
C LYS A 172 -15.77 16.67 -5.80
N ASN A 173 -16.65 15.76 -5.46
CA ASN A 173 -18.10 15.98 -5.51
C ASN A 173 -18.56 16.97 -4.43
N ASN A 174 -17.97 16.93 -3.24
CA ASN A 174 -18.25 17.89 -2.17
C ASN A 174 -17.75 19.30 -2.51
N LEU A 175 -16.61 19.43 -3.21
CA LEU A 175 -16.10 20.74 -3.64
C LEU A 175 -17.01 21.43 -4.69
N ILE A 176 -17.68 20.64 -5.53
CA ILE A 176 -18.60 21.15 -6.56
C ILE A 176 -19.92 21.67 -5.96
N LEU A 177 -20.30 21.22 -4.76
CA LEU A 177 -21.52 21.63 -4.07
C LEU A 177 -21.37 22.97 -3.31
N PHE A 178 -20.17 23.54 -3.22
CA PHE A 178 -19.89 24.81 -2.53
C PHE A 178 -19.60 25.98 -3.50
N PHE A 179 -19.77 25.80 -4.78
CA PHE A 179 -19.76 26.83 -5.80
C PHE A 179 -21.06 26.82 -6.62
#